data_15c47dd84698bd34552355045e9eff8d
#
_entry.id   15c47dd84698bd34552355045e9eff8d
#
_cell.length_a   1.000
_cell.length_b   1.000
_cell.length_c   1.000
_cell.angle_alpha   90.00
_cell.angle_beta   90.00
_cell.angle_gamma   90.00
#
_symmetry.space_group_name_H-M   'P 1'
#
loop_
_entity.id
_entity.type
_entity.pdbx_description
1 polymer ?
#
loop_
_entity_poly.entity_id
_entity_poly.type
_entity_poly.pdbx_seq_one_letter_code
_entity_poly.pdbx_strand_id
1 'polypeptide(L)'
;MHMISRRLLYYSIIDLFLVLLVVAIRAIHPGTPAQAMAFMFLMVWLAALAGAHLLPRRRPLAQFVAGMTAVGALMMALGAGIYWLYRLTFLEAFGIVLATTAIITIVCRNTPLPAWRSHSRRLAMQLVAHKWFLLLPTIAAGIAVALLAHLRLNGVMDAIRTPWLFIDEPLFFGGIGAAGVLLWFAAWKQTPTLRPLHLMLFMLVFTSVGLLIFQTGYGFDPFVHRATEMHILQNGVITPKPLWYVGQHALVVMVTHFTGLSLMAIDKLLLPAGAAFLVVGWLYVIAPESWTRRVLLLLLLPFITWFTATTPQGIGNLLYLILMLELLMVARKKLGWALPALTIAAIATLHPMATVPALILTVFTILVIRGARLRIAAPAALVTALLMPALFFVNEWQKTHAIPSLGELAARAASRFAVDIDALPLQNSF
;
A
#
# COMPACT_ATOMS: atom_id res chain seq x y z
N MET A 1 35.84 -9.96 -10.78
CA MET A 1 34.81 -10.91 -11.22
C MET A 1 34.42 -11.96 -10.14
N HIS A 2 35.37 -12.58 -9.40
CA HIS A 2 35.07 -13.59 -8.39
C HIS A 2 34.16 -13.16 -7.22
N MET A 3 34.21 -11.90 -6.78
CA MET A 3 33.42 -11.45 -5.62
C MET A 3 31.93 -11.25 -5.96
N ILE A 4 31.62 -10.91 -7.19
CA ILE A 4 30.24 -10.70 -7.69
C ILE A 4 29.50 -12.03 -7.74
N SER A 5 30.19 -13.12 -8.18
CA SER A 5 29.58 -14.45 -8.26
C SER A 5 29.19 -15.00 -6.88
N ARG A 6 29.99 -14.73 -5.83
CA ARG A 6 29.74 -15.22 -4.46
C ARG A 6 28.49 -14.58 -3.82
N ARG A 7 28.26 -13.28 -4.01
CA ARG A 7 27.07 -12.60 -3.46
C ARG A 7 25.80 -13.07 -4.16
N LEU A 8 25.82 -13.15 -5.47
CA LEU A 8 24.68 -13.66 -6.22
C LEU A 8 24.32 -15.08 -5.76
N LEU A 9 25.30 -15.97 -5.65
CA LEU A 9 25.07 -17.32 -5.14
C LEU A 9 24.50 -17.31 -3.72
N TYR A 10 25.04 -16.49 -2.83
CA TYR A 10 24.57 -16.40 -1.45
C TYR A 10 23.10 -15.92 -1.37
N TYR A 11 22.74 -14.89 -2.15
CA TYR A 11 21.36 -14.39 -2.19
C TYR A 11 20.42 -15.44 -2.78
N SER A 12 20.82 -16.08 -3.89
CA SER A 12 20.02 -17.13 -4.51
C SER A 12 19.77 -18.33 -3.58
N ILE A 13 20.75 -18.70 -2.74
CA ILE A 13 20.56 -19.74 -1.74
C ILE A 13 19.53 -19.35 -0.69
N ILE A 14 19.61 -18.10 -0.17
CA ILE A 14 18.63 -17.61 0.82
C ILE A 14 17.25 -17.53 0.20
N ASP A 15 17.14 -16.99 -1.01
CA ASP A 15 15.88 -16.87 -1.74
C ASP A 15 15.24 -18.24 -1.95
N LEU A 16 16.03 -19.19 -2.45
CA LEU A 16 15.56 -20.56 -2.66
C LEU A 16 15.09 -21.19 -1.35
N PHE A 17 15.88 -21.04 -0.29
CA PHE A 17 15.50 -21.53 1.05
C PHE A 17 14.19 -20.93 1.52
N LEU A 18 14.02 -19.60 1.44
CA LEU A 18 12.80 -18.93 1.89
C LEU A 18 11.58 -19.30 1.04
N VAL A 19 11.75 -19.40 -0.29
CA VAL A 19 10.68 -19.84 -1.18
C VAL A 19 10.29 -21.30 -0.88
N LEU A 20 11.24 -22.18 -0.73
CA LEU A 20 10.98 -23.59 -0.37
C LEU A 20 10.33 -23.70 1.01
N LEU A 21 10.74 -22.86 1.98
CA LEU A 21 10.12 -22.79 3.31
C LEU A 21 8.64 -22.43 3.22
N VAL A 22 8.31 -21.40 2.41
CA VAL A 22 6.90 -20.99 2.20
C VAL A 22 6.08 -22.11 1.60
N VAL A 23 6.61 -22.79 0.57
CA VAL A 23 5.92 -23.89 -0.10
C VAL A 23 5.77 -25.09 0.83
N ALA A 24 6.82 -25.47 1.55
CA ALA A 24 6.80 -26.60 2.48
C ALA A 24 5.79 -26.37 3.63
N ILE A 25 5.81 -25.20 4.25
CA ILE A 25 4.86 -24.90 5.33
C ILE A 25 3.43 -24.87 4.78
N ARG A 26 3.21 -24.32 3.59
CA ARG A 26 1.88 -24.37 2.96
C ARG A 26 1.41 -25.80 2.69
N ALA A 27 2.31 -26.69 2.24
CA ALA A 27 1.96 -28.08 1.95
C ALA A 27 1.64 -28.89 3.22
N ILE A 28 2.34 -28.63 4.32
CA ILE A 28 2.21 -29.40 5.57
C ILE A 28 1.15 -28.80 6.48
N HIS A 29 1.08 -27.46 6.59
CA HIS A 29 0.24 -26.72 7.50
C HIS A 29 -0.45 -25.55 6.80
N PRO A 30 -1.38 -25.79 5.85
CA PRO A 30 -2.07 -24.72 5.13
C PRO A 30 -2.94 -23.89 6.08
N GLY A 31 -2.98 -22.57 5.85
CA GLY A 31 -3.83 -21.66 6.62
C GLY A 31 -3.35 -21.35 8.05
N THR A 32 -2.13 -21.73 8.38
CA THR A 32 -1.58 -21.51 9.72
C THR A 32 -0.81 -20.16 9.82
N PRO A 33 -0.67 -19.60 11.04
CA PRO A 33 0.21 -18.44 11.27
C PRO A 33 1.64 -18.66 10.80
N ALA A 34 2.13 -19.90 10.85
CA ALA A 34 3.47 -20.24 10.37
C ALA A 34 3.65 -19.99 8.87
N GLN A 35 2.60 -20.29 8.06
CA GLN A 35 2.61 -20.00 6.62
C GLN A 35 2.70 -18.48 6.38
N ALA A 36 1.87 -17.69 7.07
CA ALA A 36 1.91 -16.24 6.98
C ALA A 36 3.28 -15.67 7.39
N MET A 37 3.86 -16.19 8.47
CA MET A 37 5.20 -15.78 8.93
C MET A 37 6.28 -16.09 7.92
N ALA A 38 6.29 -17.30 7.32
CA ALA A 38 7.27 -17.68 6.30
C ALA A 38 7.20 -16.74 5.09
N PHE A 39 6.00 -16.43 4.60
CA PHE A 39 5.81 -15.48 3.51
C PHE A 39 6.26 -14.08 3.90
N MET A 40 5.93 -13.61 5.10
CA MET A 40 6.40 -12.33 5.62
C MET A 40 7.94 -12.26 5.70
N PHE A 41 8.62 -13.33 6.11
CA PHE A 41 10.09 -13.37 6.11
C PHE A 41 10.67 -13.23 4.70
N LEU A 42 10.09 -13.89 3.70
CA LEU A 42 10.47 -13.70 2.31
C LEU A 42 10.28 -12.26 1.86
N MET A 43 9.11 -11.66 2.13
CA MET A 43 8.83 -10.27 1.74
C MET A 43 9.76 -9.28 2.44
N VAL A 44 10.03 -9.46 3.73
CA VAL A 44 10.96 -8.64 4.51
C VAL A 44 12.38 -8.74 3.96
N TRP A 45 12.83 -9.94 3.59
CA TRP A 45 14.12 -10.17 2.98
C TRP A 45 14.26 -9.46 1.63
N LEU A 46 13.27 -9.63 0.74
CA LEU A 46 13.27 -8.99 -0.58
C LEU A 46 13.21 -7.45 -0.46
N ALA A 47 12.40 -6.95 0.45
CA ALA A 47 12.33 -5.52 0.73
C ALA A 47 13.65 -4.96 1.26
N ALA A 48 14.34 -5.71 2.11
CA ALA A 48 15.63 -5.30 2.64
C ALA A 48 16.70 -5.23 1.53
N LEU A 49 16.74 -6.22 0.64
CA LEU A 49 17.64 -6.22 -0.51
C LEU A 49 17.35 -5.07 -1.48
N ALA A 50 16.10 -4.96 -1.93
CA ALA A 50 15.67 -3.92 -2.85
C ALA A 50 15.93 -2.52 -2.27
N GLY A 51 15.60 -2.31 -1.00
CA GLY A 51 15.80 -1.03 -0.33
C GLY A 51 17.27 -0.66 -0.14
N ALA A 52 18.13 -1.64 0.18
CA ALA A 52 19.57 -1.42 0.27
C ALA A 52 20.17 -1.04 -1.10
N HIS A 53 19.63 -1.59 -2.19
CA HIS A 53 20.01 -1.22 -3.55
C HIS A 53 19.54 0.20 -3.92
N LEU A 54 18.27 0.51 -3.66
CA LEU A 54 17.64 1.78 -4.01
C LEU A 54 18.18 2.96 -3.20
N LEU A 55 18.49 2.73 -1.92
CA LEU A 55 18.91 3.76 -0.96
C LEU A 55 20.16 3.32 -0.15
N PRO A 56 21.31 3.04 -0.79
CA PRO A 56 22.45 2.34 -0.18
C PRO A 56 23.07 3.05 1.02
N ARG A 57 22.90 4.36 1.14
CA ARG A 57 23.49 5.17 2.22
C ARG A 57 22.46 5.69 3.23
N ARG A 58 21.24 5.17 3.18
CA ARG A 58 20.15 5.60 4.07
C ARG A 58 20.01 4.68 5.28
N ARG A 59 19.25 5.15 6.27
CA ARG A 59 18.91 4.36 7.46
C ARG A 59 18.10 3.12 7.08
N PRO A 60 18.25 2.01 7.81
CA PRO A 60 17.58 0.74 7.49
C PRO A 60 16.06 0.85 7.31
N LEU A 61 15.39 1.66 8.12
CA LEU A 61 13.94 1.88 7.96
C LEU A 61 13.61 2.54 6.61
N ALA A 62 14.41 3.53 6.16
CA ALA A 62 14.21 4.17 4.87
C ALA A 62 14.42 3.19 3.72
N GLN A 63 15.48 2.34 3.83
CA GLN A 63 15.72 1.26 2.89
C GLN A 63 14.54 0.30 2.86
N PHE A 64 14.08 -0.15 4.03
CA PHE A 64 13.00 -1.11 4.14
C PHE A 64 11.69 -0.58 3.53
N VAL A 65 11.33 0.67 3.80
CA VAL A 65 10.13 1.31 3.23
C VAL A 65 10.19 1.40 1.71
N ALA A 66 11.32 1.86 1.15
CA ALA A 66 11.52 1.91 -0.30
C ALA A 66 11.49 0.51 -0.93
N GLY A 67 12.08 -0.47 -0.25
CA GLY A 67 12.05 -1.86 -0.69
C GLY A 67 10.66 -2.48 -0.65
N MET A 68 9.87 -2.24 0.41
CA MET A 68 8.48 -2.69 0.48
C MET A 68 7.63 -2.08 -0.64
N THR A 69 7.82 -0.78 -0.93
CA THR A 69 7.17 -0.14 -2.07
C THR A 69 7.55 -0.83 -3.38
N ALA A 70 8.85 -1.12 -3.60
CA ALA A 70 9.33 -1.77 -4.81
C ALA A 70 8.78 -3.20 -4.97
N VAL A 71 8.81 -4.00 -3.90
CA VAL A 71 8.29 -5.39 -3.91
C VAL A 71 6.79 -5.39 -4.19
N GLY A 72 6.01 -4.57 -3.47
CA GLY A 72 4.57 -4.48 -3.66
C GLY A 72 4.19 -3.99 -5.07
N ALA A 73 4.86 -2.94 -5.56
CA ALA A 73 4.64 -2.42 -6.90
C ALA A 73 5.00 -3.45 -8.00
N LEU A 74 6.11 -4.18 -7.83
CA LEU A 74 6.52 -5.22 -8.77
C LEU A 74 5.52 -6.39 -8.79
N MET A 75 5.07 -6.84 -7.63
CA MET A 75 4.05 -7.89 -7.54
C MET A 75 2.72 -7.47 -8.19
N MET A 76 2.28 -6.22 -7.97
CA MET A 76 1.07 -5.70 -8.62
C MET A 76 1.22 -5.63 -10.14
N ALA A 77 2.34 -5.10 -10.64
CA ALA A 77 2.57 -4.97 -12.07
C ALA A 77 2.68 -6.33 -12.77
N LEU A 78 3.48 -7.26 -12.21
CA LEU A 78 3.61 -8.62 -12.75
C LEU A 78 2.29 -9.40 -12.64
N GLY A 79 1.60 -9.29 -11.50
CA GLY A 79 0.33 -9.94 -11.28
C GLY A 79 -0.75 -9.50 -12.26
N ALA A 80 -0.86 -8.19 -12.52
CA ALA A 80 -1.75 -7.66 -13.53
C ALA A 80 -1.37 -8.12 -14.93
N GLY A 81 -0.08 -8.10 -15.28
CA GLY A 81 0.41 -8.56 -16.58
C GLY A 81 0.07 -10.03 -16.84
N ILE A 82 0.33 -10.91 -15.89
CA ILE A 82 -0.01 -12.34 -15.99
C ILE A 82 -1.53 -12.55 -16.08
N TYR A 83 -2.30 -11.83 -15.25
CA TYR A 83 -3.76 -11.93 -15.29
C TYR A 83 -4.36 -11.50 -16.64
N TRP A 84 -3.88 -10.42 -17.24
CA TRP A 84 -4.38 -9.98 -18.55
C TRP A 84 -4.06 -11.00 -19.66
N LEU A 85 -2.86 -11.58 -19.62
CA LEU A 85 -2.42 -12.54 -20.63
C LEU A 85 -3.06 -13.92 -20.44
N TYR A 86 -3.28 -14.34 -19.18
CA TYR A 86 -3.72 -15.71 -18.88
C TYR A 86 -4.77 -15.72 -17.75
N ARG A 87 -4.44 -16.23 -16.59
CA ARG A 87 -5.27 -16.36 -15.38
C ARG A 87 -4.39 -16.21 -14.14
N LEU A 88 -5.00 -16.19 -12.96
CA LEU A 88 -4.29 -16.07 -11.68
C LEU A 88 -4.73 -17.18 -10.73
N THR A 89 -4.18 -18.36 -10.91
CA THR A 89 -4.29 -19.46 -9.94
C THR A 89 -3.08 -19.47 -9.00
N PHE A 90 -3.03 -20.45 -8.11
CA PHE A 90 -1.86 -20.60 -7.24
C PHE A 90 -0.54 -20.76 -8.03
N LEU A 91 -0.56 -21.46 -9.16
CA LEU A 91 0.66 -21.71 -9.95
C LEU A 91 1.19 -20.40 -10.55
N GLU A 92 0.32 -19.58 -11.15
CA GLU A 92 0.71 -18.28 -11.68
C GLU A 92 1.14 -17.32 -10.56
N ALA A 93 0.43 -17.31 -9.42
CA ALA A 93 0.83 -16.55 -8.24
C ALA A 93 2.22 -16.96 -7.74
N PHE A 94 2.51 -18.25 -7.73
CA PHE A 94 3.85 -18.77 -7.41
C PHE A 94 4.91 -18.32 -8.41
N GLY A 95 4.60 -18.39 -9.70
CA GLY A 95 5.48 -17.88 -10.77
C GLY A 95 5.80 -16.38 -10.60
N ILE A 96 4.81 -15.56 -10.18
CA ILE A 96 5.00 -14.12 -9.93
C ILE A 96 5.93 -13.91 -8.73
N VAL A 97 5.76 -14.66 -7.64
CA VAL A 97 6.65 -14.57 -6.46
C VAL A 97 8.06 -14.97 -6.84
N LEU A 98 8.25 -16.06 -7.60
CA LEU A 98 9.55 -16.47 -8.11
C LEU A 98 10.18 -15.42 -9.02
N ALA A 99 9.41 -14.85 -9.97
CA ALA A 99 9.88 -13.80 -10.86
C ALA A 99 10.27 -12.55 -10.08
N THR A 100 9.45 -12.12 -9.10
CA THR A 100 9.76 -11.00 -8.21
C THR A 100 11.07 -11.25 -7.46
N THR A 101 11.23 -12.42 -6.88
CA THR A 101 12.44 -12.84 -6.18
C THR A 101 13.65 -12.80 -7.09
N ALA A 102 13.57 -13.43 -8.27
CA ALA A 102 14.66 -13.48 -9.25
C ALA A 102 15.06 -12.07 -9.73
N ILE A 103 14.10 -11.23 -10.09
CA ILE A 103 14.36 -9.85 -10.53
C ILE A 103 15.10 -9.06 -9.45
N ILE A 104 14.62 -9.10 -8.21
CA ILE A 104 15.25 -8.39 -7.10
C ILE A 104 16.66 -8.89 -6.87
N THR A 105 16.88 -10.20 -6.84
CA THR A 105 18.19 -10.82 -6.63
C THR A 105 19.18 -10.46 -7.73
N ILE A 106 18.76 -10.52 -8.99
CA ILE A 106 19.60 -10.14 -10.13
C ILE A 106 19.96 -8.65 -10.08
N VAL A 107 18.99 -7.80 -9.84
CA VAL A 107 19.21 -6.33 -9.74
C VAL A 107 20.13 -6.02 -8.56
N CYS A 108 19.90 -6.67 -7.42
CA CYS A 108 20.64 -6.41 -6.18
C CYS A 108 21.95 -7.21 -6.04
N ARG A 109 22.39 -7.96 -7.06
CA ARG A 109 23.58 -8.85 -7.00
C ARG A 109 24.86 -8.18 -6.49
N ASN A 110 25.00 -6.88 -6.69
CA ASN A 110 26.18 -6.11 -6.27
C ASN A 110 25.95 -5.32 -4.96
N THR A 111 24.74 -5.39 -4.41
CA THR A 111 24.37 -4.63 -3.21
C THR A 111 25.01 -5.27 -1.98
N PRO A 112 25.67 -4.53 -1.09
CA PRO A 112 26.14 -5.08 0.16
C PRO A 112 24.95 -5.45 1.05
N LEU A 113 25.09 -6.54 1.81
CA LEU A 113 24.09 -6.91 2.80
C LEU A 113 23.83 -5.75 3.77
N PRO A 114 22.56 -5.46 4.08
CA PRO A 114 22.24 -4.49 5.10
C PRO A 114 22.92 -4.82 6.41
N ALA A 115 23.50 -3.82 7.08
CA ALA A 115 24.21 -3.99 8.35
C ALA A 115 23.23 -4.19 9.54
N TRP A 116 22.37 -5.20 9.47
CA TRP A 116 21.31 -5.46 10.46
C TRP A 116 21.85 -5.72 11.87
N ARG A 117 22.96 -6.44 11.98
CA ARG A 117 23.56 -6.79 13.29
C ARG A 117 23.92 -5.54 14.13
N SER A 118 24.53 -4.55 13.50
CA SER A 118 24.88 -3.31 14.21
C SER A 118 23.64 -2.49 14.55
N HIS A 119 22.61 -2.55 13.71
CA HIS A 119 21.38 -1.82 13.92
C HIS A 119 20.50 -2.47 14.98
N SER A 120 20.30 -3.78 14.94
CA SER A 120 19.53 -4.52 15.97
C SER A 120 20.15 -4.38 17.34
N ARG A 121 21.49 -4.43 17.45
CA ARG A 121 22.19 -4.20 18.71
C ARG A 121 21.98 -2.76 19.23
N ARG A 122 22.05 -1.76 18.36
CA ARG A 122 21.76 -0.36 18.74
C ARG A 122 20.30 -0.20 19.16
N LEU A 123 19.37 -0.80 18.43
CA LEU A 123 17.96 -0.77 18.78
C LEU A 123 17.71 -1.41 20.15
N ALA A 124 18.27 -2.59 20.40
CA ALA A 124 18.16 -3.26 21.69
C ALA A 124 18.73 -2.40 22.85
N MET A 125 19.90 -1.80 22.66
CA MET A 125 20.48 -0.89 23.67
C MET A 125 19.59 0.34 23.89
N GLN A 126 18.98 0.91 22.84
CA GLN A 126 18.07 2.03 22.96
C GLN A 126 16.77 1.66 23.68
N LEU A 127 16.25 0.46 23.43
CA LEU A 127 15.06 -0.06 24.13
C LEU A 127 15.34 -0.20 25.62
N VAL A 128 16.49 -0.75 25.99
CA VAL A 128 16.89 -0.90 27.42
C VAL A 128 17.13 0.47 28.08
N ALA A 129 17.84 1.38 27.39
CA ALA A 129 18.14 2.71 27.93
C ALA A 129 16.90 3.59 28.13
N HIS A 130 15.85 3.35 27.33
CA HIS A 130 14.61 4.13 27.34
C HIS A 130 13.38 3.34 27.78
N LYS A 131 13.56 2.34 28.67
CA LYS A 131 12.49 1.44 29.12
C LYS A 131 11.23 2.16 29.64
N TRP A 132 11.38 3.28 30.31
CA TRP A 132 10.25 4.08 30.79
C TRP A 132 9.42 4.70 29.66
N PHE A 133 10.04 5.04 28.53
CA PHE A 133 9.31 5.52 27.36
C PHE A 133 8.62 4.42 26.58
N LEU A 134 8.95 3.13 26.84
CA LEU A 134 8.18 2.01 26.29
C LEU A 134 6.86 1.82 27.03
N LEU A 135 6.77 2.27 28.28
CA LEU A 135 5.54 2.20 29.06
C LEU A 135 4.40 3.00 28.38
N LEU A 136 4.68 4.19 27.88
CA LEU A 136 3.67 5.04 27.22
C LEU A 136 3.06 4.39 25.99
N PRO A 137 3.84 3.89 25.00
CA PRO A 137 3.27 3.16 23.88
C PRO A 137 2.60 1.85 24.27
N THR A 138 3.07 1.19 25.34
CA THR A 138 2.41 -0.02 25.85
C THR A 138 1.03 0.31 26.44
N ILE A 139 0.92 1.39 27.21
CA ILE A 139 -0.36 1.88 27.72
C ILE A 139 -1.27 2.31 26.55
N ALA A 140 -0.73 3.08 25.61
CA ALA A 140 -1.48 3.51 24.43
C ALA A 140 -1.96 2.32 23.59
N ALA A 141 -1.10 1.30 23.40
CA ALA A 141 -1.47 0.07 22.73
C ALA A 141 -2.53 -0.70 23.53
N GLY A 142 -2.41 -0.76 24.85
CA GLY A 142 -3.42 -1.36 25.72
C GLY A 142 -4.78 -0.66 25.60
N ILE A 143 -4.82 0.67 25.63
CA ILE A 143 -6.03 1.46 25.41
C ILE A 143 -6.58 1.17 24.01
N ALA A 144 -5.74 1.22 22.98
CA ALA A 144 -6.14 0.91 21.62
C ALA A 144 -6.75 -0.50 21.53
N VAL A 145 -6.08 -1.52 22.05
CA VAL A 145 -6.58 -2.91 22.05
C VAL A 145 -7.89 -3.01 22.81
N ALA A 146 -8.04 -2.36 23.95
CA ALA A 146 -9.29 -2.37 24.72
C ALA A 146 -10.44 -1.70 23.94
N LEU A 147 -10.17 -0.57 23.29
CA LEU A 147 -11.15 0.08 22.40
C LEU A 147 -11.47 -0.80 21.20
N LEU A 148 -10.48 -1.41 20.58
CA LEU A 148 -10.66 -2.33 19.47
C LEU A 148 -11.51 -3.54 19.87
N ALA A 149 -11.24 -4.11 21.05
CA ALA A 149 -12.03 -5.21 21.61
C ALA A 149 -13.47 -4.75 21.90
N HIS A 150 -13.66 -3.58 22.51
CA HIS A 150 -14.97 -2.99 22.76
C HIS A 150 -15.76 -2.77 21.45
N LEU A 151 -15.12 -2.17 20.44
CA LEU A 151 -15.71 -1.99 19.12
C LEU A 151 -16.04 -3.32 18.46
N ARG A 152 -15.17 -4.31 18.59
CA ARG A 152 -15.39 -5.65 18.02
C ARG A 152 -16.58 -6.38 18.68
N LEU A 153 -16.73 -6.25 20.00
CA LEU A 153 -17.83 -6.82 20.76
C LEU A 153 -19.16 -6.17 20.41
N ASN A 154 -19.16 -4.88 20.11
CA ASN A 154 -20.33 -4.12 19.66
C ASN A 154 -20.39 -4.00 18.12
N GLY A 155 -19.62 -4.81 17.41
CA GLY A 155 -19.54 -4.77 15.97
C GLY A 155 -20.85 -5.11 15.30
N VAL A 156 -21.21 -4.33 14.30
CA VAL A 156 -22.43 -4.47 13.52
C VAL A 156 -22.17 -5.09 12.15
N MET A 157 -23.18 -5.72 11.60
CA MET A 157 -23.15 -6.28 10.24
C MET A 157 -23.44 -5.22 9.18
N ASP A 158 -23.93 -4.04 9.58
CA ASP A 158 -24.12 -2.92 8.68
C ASP A 158 -22.74 -2.37 8.23
N ALA A 159 -22.61 -2.03 6.97
CA ALA A 159 -21.34 -1.61 6.38
C ALA A 159 -21.43 -0.24 5.68
N ILE A 160 -22.63 0.29 5.53
CA ILE A 160 -22.88 1.47 4.68
C ILE A 160 -23.06 2.74 5.54
N ARG A 161 -23.61 2.58 6.74
CA ARG A 161 -23.83 3.71 7.65
C ARG A 161 -22.51 4.22 8.24
N THR A 162 -22.54 5.45 8.72
CA THR A 162 -21.37 6.00 9.42
C THR A 162 -21.04 5.18 10.67
N PRO A 163 -19.75 4.85 10.90
CA PRO A 163 -19.35 4.10 12.10
C PRO A 163 -19.71 4.80 13.41
N TRP A 164 -19.87 6.10 13.37
CA TRP A 164 -20.18 6.94 14.56
C TRP A 164 -21.55 6.64 15.18
N LEU A 165 -22.50 6.06 14.43
CA LEU A 165 -23.80 5.65 14.96
C LEU A 165 -23.77 4.42 15.87
N PHE A 166 -22.66 3.67 15.89
CA PHE A 166 -22.55 2.37 16.56
C PHE A 166 -21.53 2.38 17.71
N ILE A 167 -21.00 3.54 18.06
CA ILE A 167 -20.00 3.68 19.10
C ILE A 167 -20.43 4.69 20.17
N ASP A 168 -19.99 4.42 21.39
CA ASP A 168 -19.96 5.42 22.42
C ASP A 168 -18.88 6.47 22.03
N GLU A 169 -19.33 7.56 21.39
CA GLU A 169 -18.43 8.58 20.85
C GLU A 169 -17.49 9.15 21.91
N PRO A 170 -17.95 9.56 23.12
CA PRO A 170 -17.07 10.04 24.17
C PRO A 170 -16.00 9.05 24.58
N LEU A 171 -16.37 7.78 24.78
CA LEU A 171 -15.43 6.73 25.14
C LEU A 171 -14.42 6.48 24.02
N PHE A 172 -14.88 6.44 22.79
CA PHE A 172 -14.04 6.18 21.63
C PHE A 172 -13.09 7.34 21.35
N PHE A 173 -13.60 8.56 21.17
CA PHE A 173 -12.75 9.72 20.89
C PHE A 173 -11.85 10.07 22.07
N GLY A 174 -12.33 9.93 23.31
CA GLY A 174 -11.52 10.10 24.50
C GLY A 174 -10.38 9.07 24.56
N GLY A 175 -10.69 7.80 24.34
CA GLY A 175 -9.71 6.72 24.37
C GLY A 175 -8.68 6.81 23.23
N ILE A 176 -9.14 7.02 21.99
CA ILE A 176 -8.22 7.22 20.85
C ILE A 176 -7.42 8.50 21.01
N GLY A 177 -8.04 9.59 21.47
CA GLY A 177 -7.34 10.83 21.76
C GLY A 177 -6.25 10.63 22.80
N ALA A 178 -6.56 9.95 23.92
CA ALA A 178 -5.58 9.62 24.95
C ALA A 178 -4.45 8.74 24.41
N ALA A 179 -4.77 7.66 23.68
CA ALA A 179 -3.77 6.81 23.03
C ALA A 179 -2.91 7.61 22.04
N GLY A 180 -3.51 8.46 21.24
CA GLY A 180 -2.85 9.34 20.29
C GLY A 180 -1.88 10.30 20.98
N VAL A 181 -2.31 10.97 22.05
CA VAL A 181 -1.46 11.89 22.84
C VAL A 181 -0.29 11.15 23.46
N LEU A 182 -0.51 9.95 24.03
CA LEU A 182 0.56 9.13 24.61
C LEU A 182 1.57 8.70 23.55
N LEU A 183 1.12 8.22 22.39
CA LEU A 183 1.98 7.84 21.28
C LEU A 183 2.74 9.04 20.72
N TRP A 184 2.06 10.17 20.56
CA TRP A 184 2.69 11.41 20.12
C TRP A 184 3.76 11.90 21.10
N PHE A 185 3.46 11.89 22.40
CA PHE A 185 4.40 12.27 23.43
C PHE A 185 5.60 11.30 23.48
N ALA A 186 5.35 9.99 23.40
CA ALA A 186 6.40 8.98 23.29
C ALA A 186 7.28 9.22 22.06
N ALA A 187 6.66 9.48 20.89
CA ALA A 187 7.39 9.81 19.68
C ALA A 187 8.20 11.11 19.79
N TRP A 188 7.71 12.07 20.57
CA TRP A 188 8.43 13.33 20.81
C TRP A 188 9.70 13.12 21.64
N LYS A 189 9.61 12.34 22.70
CA LYS A 189 10.70 12.13 23.67
C LYS A 189 11.69 11.05 23.24
N GLN A 190 11.32 10.20 22.29
CA GLN A 190 12.14 9.06 21.92
C GLN A 190 13.24 9.39 20.90
N THR A 191 14.17 8.44 20.81
CA THR A 191 15.24 8.48 19.83
C THR A 191 14.72 8.46 18.39
N PRO A 192 15.49 8.98 17.43
CA PRO A 192 15.10 9.00 16.01
C PRO A 192 14.77 7.63 15.42
N THR A 193 15.17 6.54 16.06
CA THR A 193 14.96 5.17 15.58
C THR A 193 13.58 4.62 15.97
N LEU A 194 13.08 4.95 17.15
CA LEU A 194 11.80 4.44 17.67
C LEU A 194 10.59 5.30 17.26
N ARG A 195 10.80 6.60 17.06
CA ARG A 195 9.74 7.55 16.68
C ARG A 195 8.86 7.08 15.50
N PRO A 196 9.41 6.56 14.39
CA PRO A 196 8.58 6.13 13.27
C PRO A 196 7.63 5.00 13.64
N LEU A 197 8.06 4.03 14.45
CA LEU A 197 7.22 2.91 14.87
C LEU A 197 6.00 3.37 15.68
N HIS A 198 6.18 4.34 16.58
CA HIS A 198 5.08 4.91 17.35
C HIS A 198 4.10 5.70 16.47
N LEU A 199 4.62 6.45 15.48
CA LEU A 199 3.77 7.17 14.54
C LEU A 199 3.04 6.22 13.58
N MET A 200 3.67 5.10 13.17
CA MET A 200 3.02 4.05 12.41
C MET A 200 1.87 3.41 13.19
N LEU A 201 2.10 3.11 14.48
CA LEU A 201 1.05 2.57 15.35
C LEU A 201 -0.09 3.56 15.54
N PHE A 202 0.22 4.83 15.74
CA PHE A 202 -0.78 5.91 15.82
C PHE A 202 -1.64 5.98 14.55
N MET A 203 -1.00 5.99 13.38
CA MET A 203 -1.69 5.98 12.10
C MET A 203 -2.56 4.72 11.92
N LEU A 204 -2.05 3.55 12.30
CA LEU A 204 -2.78 2.29 12.21
C LEU A 204 -4.07 2.33 13.05
N VAL A 205 -4.02 2.88 14.26
CA VAL A 205 -5.20 3.03 15.11
C VAL A 205 -6.28 3.86 14.39
N PHE A 206 -5.90 4.98 13.79
CA PHE A 206 -6.83 5.84 13.06
C PHE A 206 -7.42 5.17 11.81
N THR A 207 -6.57 4.55 11.00
CA THR A 207 -7.02 3.92 9.75
C THR A 207 -7.85 2.65 9.98
N SER A 208 -7.77 2.06 11.17
CA SER A 208 -8.45 0.80 11.50
C SER A 208 -9.87 0.96 12.04
N VAL A 209 -10.35 2.16 12.30
CA VAL A 209 -11.66 2.39 12.93
C VAL A 209 -12.80 1.68 12.18
N GLY A 210 -12.92 1.91 10.89
CA GLY A 210 -13.95 1.26 10.07
C GLY A 210 -13.84 -0.26 10.04
N LEU A 211 -12.62 -0.81 10.12
CA LEU A 211 -12.36 -2.25 10.11
C LEU A 211 -12.87 -2.98 11.35
N LEU A 212 -12.90 -2.28 12.45
CA LEU A 212 -13.14 -2.86 13.77
C LEU A 212 -14.61 -2.82 14.12
N ILE A 213 -15.29 -1.73 13.76
CA ILE A 213 -16.72 -1.56 13.96
C ILE A 213 -17.49 -2.47 13.02
N PHE A 214 -17.12 -2.53 11.74
CA PHE A 214 -17.83 -3.33 10.76
C PHE A 214 -17.23 -4.73 10.60
N GLN A 215 -17.96 -5.74 11.04
CA GLN A 215 -17.49 -7.14 10.98
C GLN A 215 -17.20 -7.60 9.56
N THR A 216 -18.00 -7.17 8.59
CA THR A 216 -17.88 -7.56 7.18
C THR A 216 -17.02 -6.62 6.35
N GLY A 217 -16.67 -5.42 6.87
CA GLY A 217 -15.93 -4.37 6.19
C GLY A 217 -16.75 -3.10 6.05
N TYR A 218 -16.14 -2.01 5.61
CA TYR A 218 -16.74 -0.68 5.52
C TYR A 218 -16.84 -0.20 4.07
N GLY A 219 -17.97 0.43 3.74
CA GLY A 219 -18.25 1.01 2.43
C GLY A 219 -18.87 0.01 1.45
N PHE A 220 -19.36 0.50 0.32
CA PHE A 220 -20.00 -0.32 -0.72
C PHE A 220 -18.97 -0.94 -1.68
N ASP A 221 -18.08 -0.13 -2.24
CA ASP A 221 -17.10 -0.56 -3.23
C ASP A 221 -16.20 -1.74 -2.78
N PRO A 222 -15.72 -1.80 -1.53
CA PRO A 222 -14.91 -2.92 -1.06
C PRO A 222 -15.58 -4.28 -1.20
N PHE A 223 -16.92 -4.35 -1.07
CA PHE A 223 -17.64 -5.62 -1.25
C PHE A 223 -17.63 -6.10 -2.69
N VAL A 224 -17.77 -5.18 -3.65
CA VAL A 224 -17.73 -5.50 -5.08
C VAL A 224 -16.33 -6.01 -5.47
N HIS A 225 -15.29 -5.33 -5.01
CA HIS A 225 -13.90 -5.75 -5.25
C HIS A 225 -13.60 -7.09 -4.59
N ARG A 226 -14.03 -7.29 -3.35
CA ARG A 226 -13.86 -8.55 -2.63
C ARG A 226 -14.59 -9.72 -3.31
N ALA A 227 -15.79 -9.50 -3.82
CA ALA A 227 -16.51 -10.52 -4.58
C ALA A 227 -15.74 -10.91 -5.86
N THR A 228 -15.17 -9.93 -6.55
CA THR A 228 -14.29 -10.14 -7.71
C THR A 228 -13.03 -10.92 -7.33
N GLU A 229 -12.36 -10.53 -6.26
CA GLU A 229 -11.16 -11.21 -5.75
C GLU A 229 -11.45 -12.66 -5.32
N MET A 230 -12.59 -12.89 -4.67
CA MET A 230 -13.03 -14.24 -4.31
C MET A 230 -13.26 -15.10 -5.56
N HIS A 231 -13.92 -14.53 -6.57
CA HIS A 231 -14.14 -15.23 -7.84
C HIS A 231 -12.81 -15.57 -8.53
N ILE A 232 -11.86 -14.63 -8.57
CA ILE A 232 -10.53 -14.88 -9.14
C ILE A 232 -9.77 -15.94 -8.32
N LEU A 233 -9.85 -15.90 -6.97
CA LEU A 233 -9.22 -16.89 -6.11
C LEU A 233 -9.72 -18.32 -6.39
N GLN A 234 -11.02 -18.45 -6.68
CA GLN A 234 -11.66 -19.75 -6.93
C GLN A 234 -11.48 -20.24 -8.37
N ASN A 235 -11.60 -19.34 -9.36
CA ASN A 235 -11.69 -19.69 -10.79
C ASN A 235 -10.47 -19.24 -11.61
N GLY A 236 -9.58 -18.45 -11.03
CA GLY A 236 -8.39 -17.90 -11.66
C GLY A 236 -8.65 -16.70 -12.58
N VAL A 237 -9.89 -16.47 -13.00
CA VAL A 237 -10.24 -15.41 -13.95
C VAL A 237 -11.68 -14.99 -13.80
N ILE A 238 -11.99 -13.73 -14.13
CA ILE A 238 -13.33 -13.20 -14.35
C ILE A 238 -13.50 -12.83 -15.83
N THR A 239 -14.68 -13.06 -16.38
CA THR A 239 -14.98 -12.77 -17.79
C THR A 239 -16.18 -11.82 -17.88
N PRO A 240 -16.10 -10.70 -18.65
CA PRO A 240 -14.92 -10.21 -19.37
C PRO A 240 -13.82 -9.72 -18.39
N LYS A 241 -12.55 -9.84 -18.82
CA LYS A 241 -11.42 -9.36 -18.02
C LYS A 241 -11.49 -7.85 -17.85
N PRO A 242 -11.44 -7.32 -16.61
CA PRO A 242 -11.41 -5.87 -16.42
C PRO A 242 -10.06 -5.30 -16.87
N LEU A 243 -10.10 -4.10 -17.46
CA LEU A 243 -8.87 -3.37 -17.82
C LEU A 243 -8.18 -2.77 -16.58
N TRP A 244 -8.98 -2.39 -15.59
CA TRP A 244 -8.53 -1.73 -14.36
C TRP A 244 -8.74 -2.64 -13.15
N TYR A 245 -8.23 -2.21 -11.99
CA TYR A 245 -8.37 -2.83 -10.67
C TYR A 245 -7.56 -4.12 -10.47
N VAL A 246 -6.97 -4.62 -11.56
CA VAL A 246 -6.31 -5.93 -11.58
C VAL A 246 -5.09 -5.98 -10.65
N GLY A 247 -4.36 -4.87 -10.49
CA GLY A 247 -3.20 -4.80 -9.61
C GLY A 247 -3.56 -5.11 -8.14
N GLN A 248 -4.69 -4.56 -7.63
CA GLN A 248 -5.19 -4.89 -6.30
C GLN A 248 -5.63 -6.35 -6.25
N HIS A 249 -6.49 -6.76 -7.18
CA HIS A 249 -7.04 -8.13 -7.17
C HIS A 249 -5.91 -9.16 -7.20
N ALA A 250 -4.90 -8.95 -8.04
CA ALA A 250 -3.73 -9.84 -8.10
C ALA A 250 -2.96 -9.84 -6.78
N LEU A 251 -2.69 -8.68 -6.17
CA LEU A 251 -1.97 -8.60 -4.91
C LEU A 251 -2.73 -9.30 -3.78
N VAL A 252 -4.05 -9.05 -3.62
CA VAL A 252 -4.88 -9.67 -2.58
C VAL A 252 -4.94 -11.18 -2.76
N VAL A 253 -5.17 -11.67 -3.98
CA VAL A 253 -5.22 -13.11 -4.29
C VAL A 253 -3.87 -13.78 -4.02
N MET A 254 -2.76 -13.18 -4.45
CA MET A 254 -1.41 -13.71 -4.16
C MET A 254 -1.14 -13.77 -2.66
N VAL A 255 -1.38 -12.68 -1.92
CA VAL A 255 -1.16 -12.64 -0.48
C VAL A 255 -2.04 -13.69 0.23
N THR A 256 -3.31 -13.86 -0.19
CA THR A 256 -4.19 -14.92 0.31
C THR A 256 -3.60 -16.31 0.08
N HIS A 257 -3.13 -16.61 -1.13
CA HIS A 257 -2.52 -17.90 -1.45
C HIS A 257 -1.29 -18.21 -0.59
N PHE A 258 -0.46 -17.22 -0.31
CA PHE A 258 0.83 -17.42 0.37
C PHE A 258 0.77 -17.26 1.88
N THR A 259 -0.18 -16.49 2.41
CA THR A 259 -0.32 -16.37 3.87
C THR A 259 -1.28 -17.40 4.47
N GLY A 260 -2.20 -17.93 3.66
CA GLY A 260 -3.30 -18.77 4.15
C GLY A 260 -4.32 -18.01 5.00
N LEU A 261 -4.19 -16.69 5.13
CA LEU A 261 -5.20 -15.85 5.79
C LEU A 261 -6.44 -15.75 4.90
N SER A 262 -7.60 -15.53 5.51
CA SER A 262 -8.82 -15.33 4.73
C SER A 262 -8.70 -14.10 3.83
N LEU A 263 -9.23 -14.19 2.62
CA LEU A 263 -9.24 -13.07 1.66
C LEU A 263 -9.86 -11.82 2.30
N MET A 264 -10.94 -11.98 3.08
CA MET A 264 -11.57 -10.89 3.81
C MET A 264 -10.61 -10.19 4.79
N ALA A 265 -9.78 -10.95 5.50
CA ALA A 265 -8.82 -10.36 6.44
C ALA A 265 -7.74 -9.54 5.70
N ILE A 266 -7.24 -10.08 4.58
CA ILE A 266 -6.24 -9.40 3.75
C ILE A 266 -6.84 -8.14 3.14
N ASP A 267 -7.98 -8.25 2.47
CA ASP A 267 -8.68 -7.12 1.87
C ASP A 267 -8.96 -6.02 2.90
N LYS A 268 -9.44 -6.37 4.10
CA LYS A 268 -9.69 -5.38 5.14
C LYS A 268 -8.42 -4.66 5.63
N LEU A 269 -7.29 -5.35 5.75
CA LEU A 269 -6.08 -4.84 6.40
C LEU A 269 -5.09 -4.19 5.43
N LEU A 270 -5.12 -4.55 4.15
CA LEU A 270 -4.07 -4.19 3.19
C LEU A 270 -3.83 -2.69 3.09
N LEU A 271 -4.89 -1.92 2.84
CA LEU A 271 -4.76 -0.46 2.69
C LEU A 271 -4.49 0.25 4.02
N PRO A 272 -5.25 0.01 5.12
CA PRO A 272 -4.99 0.64 6.40
C PRO A 272 -3.57 0.40 6.93
N ALA A 273 -3.12 -0.85 6.90
CA ALA A 273 -1.77 -1.20 7.34
C ALA A 273 -0.71 -0.64 6.38
N GLY A 274 -0.93 -0.75 5.07
CA GLY A 274 -0.05 -0.20 4.05
C GLY A 274 0.10 1.32 4.19
N ALA A 275 -1.00 2.05 4.37
CA ALA A 275 -0.98 3.50 4.57
C ALA A 275 -0.25 3.89 5.85
N ALA A 276 -0.56 3.26 6.97
CA ALA A 276 0.09 3.54 8.25
C ALA A 276 1.61 3.33 8.17
N PHE A 277 2.05 2.27 7.52
CA PHE A 277 3.46 1.93 7.40
C PHE A 277 4.19 2.78 6.35
N LEU A 278 3.67 2.82 5.12
CA LEU A 278 4.37 3.45 3.99
C LEU A 278 4.35 4.98 4.08
N VAL A 279 3.21 5.60 4.44
CA VAL A 279 3.13 7.08 4.53
C VAL A 279 4.10 7.59 5.59
N VAL A 280 4.03 7.06 6.81
CA VAL A 280 4.94 7.47 7.89
C VAL A 280 6.39 7.17 7.52
N GLY A 281 6.65 5.99 6.96
CA GLY A 281 7.98 5.58 6.53
C GLY A 281 8.57 6.54 5.48
N TRP A 282 7.84 6.86 4.44
CA TRP A 282 8.28 7.80 3.40
C TRP A 282 8.49 9.22 3.91
N LEU A 283 7.66 9.70 4.84
CA LEU A 283 7.90 10.98 5.50
C LEU A 283 9.25 11.00 6.25
N TYR A 284 9.65 9.87 6.85
CA TYR A 284 10.97 9.73 7.47
C TYR A 284 12.12 9.64 6.46
N VAL A 285 11.85 9.17 5.24
CA VAL A 285 12.84 9.19 4.13
C VAL A 285 13.14 10.60 3.68
N ILE A 286 12.12 11.44 3.55
CA ILE A 286 12.19 12.74 2.89
C ILE A 286 12.57 13.86 3.84
N ALA A 287 11.94 13.91 5.00
CA ALA A 287 12.08 14.97 5.97
C ALA A 287 13.07 14.58 7.08
N PRO A 288 14.35 15.00 6.99
CA PRO A 288 15.36 14.72 8.01
C PRO A 288 15.02 15.43 9.33
N GLU A 289 14.33 16.58 9.27
CA GLU A 289 14.00 17.39 10.43
C GLU A 289 12.68 16.94 11.09
N SER A 290 12.69 16.87 12.39
CA SER A 290 11.53 16.38 13.16
C SER A 290 10.29 17.27 13.04
N TRP A 291 10.48 18.59 12.93
CA TRP A 291 9.40 19.55 12.80
C TRP A 291 8.65 19.42 11.47
N THR A 292 9.37 19.41 10.36
CA THR A 292 8.77 19.25 9.02
C THR A 292 7.93 17.98 8.92
N ARG A 293 8.42 16.87 9.51
CA ARG A 293 7.65 15.61 9.55
C ARG A 293 6.35 15.72 10.30
N ARG A 294 6.35 16.45 11.42
CA ARG A 294 5.15 16.65 12.25
C ARG A 294 4.10 17.48 11.51
N VAL A 295 4.54 18.56 10.86
CA VAL A 295 3.65 19.40 10.06
C VAL A 295 3.07 18.60 8.90
N LEU A 296 3.88 17.81 8.18
CA LEU A 296 3.41 16.96 7.10
C LEU A 296 2.42 15.90 7.59
N LEU A 297 2.68 15.27 8.73
CA LEU A 297 1.73 14.32 9.33
C LEU A 297 0.40 14.99 9.70
N LEU A 298 0.44 16.18 10.29
CA LEU A 298 -0.77 16.93 10.62
C LEU A 298 -1.55 17.30 9.36
N LEU A 299 -0.87 17.72 8.30
CA LEU A 299 -1.51 18.03 7.02
C LEU A 299 -2.11 16.79 6.33
N LEU A 300 -1.60 15.59 6.62
CA LEU A 300 -2.12 14.34 6.08
C LEU A 300 -3.28 13.77 6.90
N LEU A 301 -3.48 14.20 8.15
CA LEU A 301 -4.57 13.71 9.01
C LEU A 301 -5.95 13.76 8.33
N PRO A 302 -6.35 14.83 7.62
CA PRO A 302 -7.64 14.86 6.92
C PRO A 302 -7.79 13.80 5.83
N PHE A 303 -6.68 13.33 5.25
CA PHE A 303 -6.69 12.31 4.19
C PHE A 303 -6.68 10.89 4.72
N ILE A 304 -6.50 10.68 6.02
CA ILE A 304 -6.44 9.34 6.63
C ILE A 304 -7.74 8.57 6.43
N THR A 305 -8.87 9.26 6.44
CA THR A 305 -10.19 8.65 6.21
C THR A 305 -10.29 7.96 4.83
N TRP A 306 -9.48 8.36 3.87
CA TRP A 306 -9.42 7.77 2.53
C TRP A 306 -8.70 6.41 2.50
N PHE A 307 -7.99 6.07 3.59
CA PHE A 307 -7.22 4.82 3.71
C PHE A 307 -7.86 3.81 4.67
N THR A 308 -9.16 3.94 4.93
CA THR A 308 -9.88 3.07 5.88
C THR A 308 -10.44 1.80 5.25
N ALA A 309 -10.65 1.78 3.94
CA ALA A 309 -11.21 0.64 3.22
C ALA A 309 -10.38 0.33 1.98
N THR A 310 -10.02 -0.95 1.79
CA THR A 310 -9.24 -1.38 0.64
C THR A 310 -10.08 -1.32 -0.62
N THR A 311 -9.68 -0.43 -1.52
CA THR A 311 -10.24 -0.27 -2.86
C THR A 311 -9.11 -0.01 -3.85
N PRO A 312 -9.25 -0.32 -5.13
CA PRO A 312 -8.22 -0.01 -6.14
C PRO A 312 -7.90 1.49 -6.20
N GLN A 313 -8.91 2.34 -6.02
CA GLN A 313 -8.71 3.78 -5.93
C GLN A 313 -7.94 4.17 -4.67
N GLY A 314 -8.25 3.57 -3.51
CA GLY A 314 -7.56 3.83 -2.25
C GLY A 314 -6.08 3.45 -2.31
N ILE A 315 -5.75 2.25 -2.84
CA ILE A 315 -4.35 1.84 -3.05
C ILE A 315 -3.68 2.73 -4.10
N GLY A 316 -4.38 3.06 -5.18
CA GLY A 316 -3.90 3.98 -6.20
C GLY A 316 -3.54 5.36 -5.62
N ASN A 317 -4.40 5.92 -4.78
CA ASN A 317 -4.16 7.19 -4.08
C ASN A 317 -2.98 7.09 -3.10
N LEU A 318 -2.84 5.96 -2.39
CA LEU A 318 -1.67 5.71 -1.52
C LEU A 318 -0.38 5.70 -2.34
N LEU A 319 -0.33 4.94 -3.42
CA LEU A 319 0.84 4.88 -4.28
C LEU A 319 1.10 6.21 -5.00
N TYR A 320 0.07 6.96 -5.36
CA TYR A 320 0.23 8.31 -5.91
C TYR A 320 0.88 9.27 -4.90
N LEU A 321 0.45 9.24 -3.64
CA LEU A 321 1.10 10.00 -2.57
C LEU A 321 2.58 9.60 -2.41
N ILE A 322 2.86 8.29 -2.43
CA ILE A 322 4.24 7.78 -2.37
C ILE A 322 5.04 8.27 -3.58
N LEU A 323 4.48 8.19 -4.79
CA LEU A 323 5.12 8.69 -6.01
C LEU A 323 5.48 10.16 -5.93
N MET A 324 4.60 11.01 -5.38
CA MET A 324 4.93 12.43 -5.14
C MET A 324 6.20 12.58 -4.29
N LEU A 325 6.32 11.76 -3.26
CA LEU A 325 7.48 11.76 -2.37
C LEU A 325 8.74 11.22 -3.05
N GLU A 326 8.60 10.18 -3.87
CA GLU A 326 9.68 9.61 -4.69
C GLU A 326 10.21 10.63 -5.72
N LEU A 327 9.31 11.28 -6.44
CA LEU A 327 9.65 12.31 -7.44
C LEU A 327 10.37 13.50 -6.80
N LEU A 328 9.98 13.90 -5.59
CA LEU A 328 10.71 14.91 -4.82
C LEU A 328 12.13 14.45 -4.49
N MET A 329 12.33 13.17 -4.19
CA MET A 329 13.66 12.58 -3.95
C MET A 329 14.49 12.53 -5.24
N VAL A 330 13.85 12.20 -6.38
CA VAL A 330 14.52 12.24 -7.70
C VAL A 330 14.95 13.67 -8.04
N ALA A 331 14.08 14.65 -7.87
CA ALA A 331 14.39 16.06 -8.10
C ALA A 331 15.59 16.55 -7.25
N ARG A 332 15.72 16.01 -6.04
CA ARG A 332 16.87 16.25 -5.13
C ARG A 332 18.07 15.35 -5.41
N LYS A 333 18.09 14.56 -6.48
CA LYS A 333 19.16 13.61 -6.85
C LYS A 333 19.48 12.58 -5.73
N LYS A 334 18.47 12.22 -4.93
CA LYS A 334 18.60 11.29 -3.79
C LYS A 334 17.98 9.92 -4.05
N LEU A 335 17.28 9.75 -5.17
CA LEU A 335 16.66 8.53 -5.64
C LEU A 335 16.81 8.44 -7.16
N GLY A 336 16.99 7.23 -7.70
CA GLY A 336 16.94 6.96 -9.14
C GLY A 336 15.51 6.81 -9.66
N TRP A 337 15.33 6.81 -10.99
CA TRP A 337 14.03 6.70 -11.65
C TRP A 337 13.39 5.31 -11.59
N ALA A 338 14.16 4.27 -11.24
CA ALA A 338 13.66 2.88 -11.25
C ALA A 338 12.45 2.68 -10.34
N LEU A 339 12.49 3.22 -9.12
CA LEU A 339 11.38 3.07 -8.18
C LEU A 339 10.14 3.88 -8.62
N PRO A 340 10.22 5.17 -8.95
CA PRO A 340 9.07 5.91 -9.50
C PRO A 340 8.45 5.23 -10.74
N ALA A 341 9.27 4.73 -11.67
CA ALA A 341 8.77 4.03 -12.85
C ALA A 341 7.99 2.77 -12.48
N LEU A 342 8.47 2.01 -11.50
CA LEU A 342 7.78 0.83 -10.99
C LEU A 342 6.48 1.20 -10.25
N THR A 343 6.50 2.26 -9.44
CA THR A 343 5.32 2.78 -8.74
C THR A 343 4.25 3.24 -9.74
N ILE A 344 4.63 3.92 -10.83
CA ILE A 344 3.71 4.31 -11.91
C ILE A 344 3.12 3.07 -12.59
N ALA A 345 3.94 2.06 -12.90
CA ALA A 345 3.47 0.82 -13.49
C ALA A 345 2.42 0.14 -12.59
N ALA A 346 2.65 0.10 -11.28
CA ALA A 346 1.66 -0.41 -10.34
C ALA A 346 0.38 0.43 -10.31
N ILE A 347 0.48 1.77 -10.23
CA ILE A 347 -0.69 2.67 -10.25
C ILE A 347 -1.53 2.45 -11.51
N ALA A 348 -0.89 2.27 -12.67
CA ALA A 348 -1.56 2.04 -13.95
C ALA A 348 -2.42 0.77 -13.97
N THR A 349 -2.13 -0.20 -13.13
CA THR A 349 -2.93 -1.43 -13.00
C THR A 349 -4.10 -1.31 -12.00
N LEU A 350 -4.17 -0.20 -11.26
CA LEU A 350 -5.14 -0.01 -10.18
C LEU A 350 -6.36 0.80 -10.64
N HIS A 351 -6.20 2.09 -10.84
CA HIS A 351 -7.34 2.96 -11.08
C HIS A 351 -6.97 4.15 -11.97
N PRO A 352 -7.78 4.48 -13.02
CA PRO A 352 -7.47 5.59 -13.94
C PRO A 352 -7.40 6.94 -13.23
N MET A 353 -8.23 7.16 -12.19
CA MET A 353 -8.23 8.41 -11.41
C MET A 353 -6.92 8.65 -10.64
N ALA A 354 -6.13 7.62 -10.35
CA ALA A 354 -4.80 7.75 -9.79
C ALA A 354 -3.72 7.76 -10.88
N THR A 355 -3.93 7.02 -11.97
CA THR A 355 -2.95 6.86 -13.06
C THR A 355 -2.70 8.17 -13.81
N VAL A 356 -3.76 8.88 -14.18
CA VAL A 356 -3.63 10.10 -14.98
C VAL A 356 -2.89 11.20 -14.19
N PRO A 357 -3.27 11.55 -12.95
CA PRO A 357 -2.50 12.48 -12.14
C PRO A 357 -1.04 12.05 -11.93
N ALA A 358 -0.79 10.75 -11.75
CA ALA A 358 0.57 10.22 -11.59
C ALA A 358 1.43 10.45 -12.83
N LEU A 359 0.89 10.20 -14.02
CA LEU A 359 1.57 10.46 -15.29
C LEU A 359 1.83 11.96 -15.50
N ILE A 360 0.82 12.81 -15.27
CA ILE A 360 0.95 14.28 -15.38
C ILE A 360 2.07 14.78 -14.47
N LEU A 361 2.04 14.38 -13.20
CA LEU A 361 3.04 14.79 -12.22
C LEU A 361 4.44 14.32 -12.64
N THR A 362 4.57 13.12 -13.15
CA THR A 362 5.86 12.55 -13.58
C THR A 362 6.41 13.30 -14.79
N VAL A 363 5.59 13.51 -15.82
CA VAL A 363 5.99 14.28 -17.00
C VAL A 363 6.40 15.70 -16.61
N PHE A 364 5.59 16.35 -15.77
CA PHE A 364 5.90 17.68 -15.26
C PHE A 364 7.24 17.71 -14.50
N THR A 365 7.48 16.73 -13.63
CA THR A 365 8.74 16.61 -12.87
C THR A 365 9.93 16.42 -13.80
N ILE A 366 9.82 15.57 -14.83
CA ILE A 366 10.88 15.38 -15.83
C ILE A 366 11.20 16.69 -16.53
N LEU A 367 10.17 17.41 -16.97
CA LEU A 367 10.33 18.68 -17.67
C LEU A 367 10.97 19.74 -16.79
N VAL A 368 10.56 19.85 -15.53
CA VAL A 368 11.16 20.79 -14.55
C VAL A 368 12.63 20.45 -14.30
N ILE A 369 12.96 19.17 -14.09
CA ILE A 369 14.36 18.75 -13.87
C ILE A 369 15.24 19.05 -15.09
N ARG A 370 14.68 18.98 -16.31
CA ARG A 370 15.37 19.31 -17.56
C ARG A 370 15.39 20.80 -17.89
N GLY A 371 14.85 21.65 -17.00
CA GLY A 371 14.81 23.10 -17.21
C GLY A 371 13.85 23.54 -18.33
N ALA A 372 12.84 22.74 -18.66
CA ALA A 372 11.87 23.08 -19.69
C ALA A 372 11.06 24.32 -19.30
N ARG A 373 10.84 25.20 -20.31
CA ARG A 373 10.00 26.39 -20.11
C ARG A 373 8.52 25.97 -19.96
N LEU A 374 7.75 26.76 -19.22
CA LEU A 374 6.32 26.48 -18.96
C LEU A 374 5.51 26.27 -20.24
N ARG A 375 5.86 26.98 -21.34
CA ARG A 375 5.25 26.81 -22.68
C ARG A 375 5.39 25.42 -23.27
N ILE A 376 6.35 24.59 -22.80
CA ILE A 376 6.53 23.19 -23.22
C ILE A 376 5.87 22.27 -22.18
N ALA A 377 6.01 22.58 -20.89
CA ALA A 377 5.46 21.78 -19.80
C ALA A 377 3.91 21.75 -19.80
N ALA A 378 3.26 22.89 -20.10
CA ALA A 378 1.81 22.99 -20.09
C ALA A 378 1.13 22.15 -21.20
N PRO A 379 1.55 22.20 -22.49
CA PRO A 379 1.00 21.30 -23.51
C PRO A 379 1.24 19.82 -23.21
N ALA A 380 2.43 19.46 -22.71
CA ALA A 380 2.73 18.08 -22.35
C ALA A 380 1.82 17.58 -21.21
N ALA A 381 1.57 18.41 -20.19
CA ALA A 381 0.62 18.09 -19.14
C ALA A 381 -0.82 17.95 -19.68
N LEU A 382 -1.23 18.82 -20.62
CA LEU A 382 -2.54 18.74 -21.28
C LEU A 382 -2.70 17.44 -22.08
N VAL A 383 -1.70 17.09 -22.90
CA VAL A 383 -1.71 15.82 -23.66
C VAL A 383 -1.82 14.63 -22.69
N THR A 384 -1.07 14.67 -21.59
CA THR A 384 -1.14 13.61 -20.57
C THR A 384 -2.52 13.55 -19.89
N ALA A 385 -3.16 14.70 -19.67
CA ALA A 385 -4.52 14.76 -19.11
C ALA A 385 -5.58 14.15 -20.05
N LEU A 386 -5.38 14.21 -21.36
CA LEU A 386 -6.28 13.59 -22.35
C LEU A 386 -6.19 12.06 -22.37
N LEU A 387 -5.18 11.46 -21.75
CA LEU A 387 -5.08 10.00 -21.65
C LEU A 387 -6.28 9.38 -20.91
N MET A 388 -6.83 10.07 -19.91
CA MET A 388 -7.98 9.53 -19.16
C MET A 388 -9.24 9.42 -20.05
N PRO A 389 -9.71 10.48 -20.74
CA PRO A 389 -10.80 10.35 -21.70
C PRO A 389 -10.53 9.28 -22.77
N ALA A 390 -9.32 9.20 -23.31
CA ALA A 390 -8.94 8.19 -24.29
C ALA A 390 -9.06 6.77 -23.73
N LEU A 391 -8.62 6.54 -22.50
CA LEU A 391 -8.72 5.24 -21.85
C LEU A 391 -10.17 4.85 -21.54
N PHE A 392 -11.02 5.81 -21.14
CA PHE A 392 -12.46 5.55 -21.00
C PHE A 392 -13.10 5.20 -22.34
N PHE A 393 -12.72 5.90 -23.40
CA PHE A 393 -13.17 5.59 -24.75
C PHE A 393 -12.79 4.17 -25.18
N VAL A 394 -11.53 3.77 -24.99
CA VAL A 394 -11.07 2.41 -25.29
C VAL A 394 -11.83 1.36 -24.47
N ASN A 395 -12.05 1.60 -23.18
CA ASN A 395 -12.77 0.68 -22.30
C ASN A 395 -14.25 0.53 -22.73
N GLU A 396 -14.93 1.60 -23.12
CA GLU A 396 -16.30 1.53 -23.63
C GLU A 396 -16.36 0.83 -25.00
N TRP A 397 -15.40 1.11 -25.89
CA TRP A 397 -15.30 0.43 -27.18
C TRP A 397 -15.08 -1.08 -27.02
N GLN A 398 -14.21 -1.49 -26.07
CA GLN A 398 -14.01 -2.92 -25.78
C GLN A 398 -15.28 -3.61 -25.28
N LYS A 399 -16.14 -2.91 -24.53
CA LYS A 399 -17.37 -3.47 -23.99
C LYS A 399 -18.50 -3.54 -25.00
N THR A 400 -18.61 -2.57 -25.87
CA THR A 400 -19.78 -2.37 -26.71
C THR A 400 -19.52 -2.65 -28.20
N HIS A 401 -18.25 -2.78 -28.61
CA HIS A 401 -17.81 -2.79 -30.02
C HIS A 401 -18.36 -1.61 -30.84
N ALA A 402 -18.93 -0.61 -30.18
CA ALA A 402 -19.45 0.61 -30.78
C ALA A 402 -18.65 1.81 -30.28
N ILE A 403 -18.43 2.77 -31.14
CA ILE A 403 -17.83 4.05 -30.78
C ILE A 403 -18.93 4.94 -30.22
N PRO A 404 -19.00 5.21 -28.92
CA PRO A 404 -20.01 6.11 -28.37
C PRO A 404 -19.79 7.52 -28.93
N SER A 405 -20.87 8.22 -29.24
CA SER A 405 -20.81 9.62 -29.62
C SER A 405 -20.32 10.48 -28.45
N LEU A 406 -19.69 11.63 -28.72
CA LEU A 406 -19.29 12.57 -27.68
C LEU A 406 -20.47 13.00 -26.81
N GLY A 407 -21.67 13.10 -27.36
CA GLY A 407 -22.90 13.39 -26.59
C GLY A 407 -23.26 12.28 -25.62
N GLU A 408 -23.14 11.02 -26.00
CA GLU A 408 -23.37 9.86 -25.12
C GLU A 408 -22.32 9.79 -24.03
N LEU A 409 -21.04 10.07 -24.34
CA LEU A 409 -19.97 10.11 -23.35
C LEU A 409 -20.20 11.25 -22.34
N ALA A 410 -20.60 12.43 -22.81
CA ALA A 410 -20.94 13.56 -21.96
C ALA A 410 -22.17 13.27 -21.09
N ALA A 411 -23.23 12.66 -21.65
CA ALA A 411 -24.42 12.28 -20.91
C ALA A 411 -24.12 11.20 -19.85
N ARG A 412 -23.31 10.19 -20.17
CA ARG A 412 -22.88 9.16 -19.22
C ARG A 412 -21.97 9.72 -18.14
N ALA A 413 -21.09 10.68 -18.47
CA ALA A 413 -20.30 11.38 -17.48
C ALA A 413 -21.20 12.22 -16.54
N ALA A 414 -22.11 13.00 -17.10
CA ALA A 414 -23.06 13.79 -16.35
C ALA A 414 -23.96 12.93 -15.45
N SER A 415 -24.47 11.79 -15.94
CA SER A 415 -25.28 10.89 -15.12
C SER A 415 -24.52 10.20 -13.99
N ARG A 416 -23.22 10.03 -14.12
CA ARG A 416 -22.37 9.51 -13.02
C ARG A 416 -22.04 10.57 -11.96
N PHE A 417 -22.08 11.84 -12.32
CA PHE A 417 -21.90 12.96 -11.39
C PHE A 417 -23.24 13.53 -10.87
N ALA A 418 -24.33 13.31 -11.57
CA ALA A 418 -25.68 13.51 -11.06
C ALA A 418 -25.99 12.35 -10.11
N VAL A 419 -25.51 12.44 -8.89
CA VAL A 419 -26.04 11.65 -7.79
C VAL A 419 -27.48 12.12 -7.66
N ASP A 420 -28.43 11.28 -8.01
CA ASP A 420 -29.82 11.51 -7.74
C ASP A 420 -29.99 11.49 -6.21
N ILE A 421 -29.92 12.68 -5.63
CA ILE A 421 -29.99 12.87 -4.17
C ILE A 421 -31.35 12.36 -3.66
N ASP A 422 -32.37 12.38 -4.51
CA ASP A 422 -33.71 11.88 -4.19
C ASP A 422 -33.81 10.35 -4.22
N ALA A 423 -32.87 9.68 -4.89
CA ALA A 423 -32.78 8.20 -4.93
C ALA A 423 -31.92 7.61 -3.80
N LEU A 424 -31.23 8.43 -3.01
CA LEU A 424 -30.50 7.94 -1.85
C LEU A 424 -31.50 7.59 -0.74
N PRO A 425 -31.44 6.37 -0.14
CA PRO A 425 -32.37 5.94 0.92
C PRO A 425 -32.19 6.72 2.24
N LEU A 426 -31.58 7.91 2.18
CA LEU A 426 -31.36 8.81 3.29
C LEU A 426 -32.59 9.63 3.68
N GLN A 427 -33.66 9.66 2.84
CA GLN A 427 -34.87 10.44 3.14
C GLN A 427 -35.78 9.84 4.22
N ASN A 428 -35.58 8.58 4.61
CA ASN A 428 -36.47 7.93 5.59
C ASN A 428 -35.81 7.61 6.93
N SER A 429 -34.72 8.27 7.29
CA SER A 429 -33.98 8.01 8.54
C SER A 429 -33.73 9.24 9.40
N PHE A 430 -34.65 10.23 9.38
CA PHE A 430 -34.74 11.29 10.38
C PHE A 430 -35.93 11.08 11.27
#